data_acb89a4b415dd53a3bab432957a4fa70
#
_entry.id   acb89a4b415dd53a3bab432957a4fa70
#
_cell.length_a   1.000
_cell.length_b   1.000
_cell.length_c   1.000
_cell.angle_alpha   90.00
_cell.angle_beta   90.00
_cell.angle_gamma   90.00
#
_symmetry.space_group_name_H-M   'P 1'
#
loop_
_entity.id
_entity.type
_entity.pdbx_description
1 polymer ?
#
loop_
_entity_poly.entity_id
_entity_poly.type
_entity_poly.pdbx_seq_one_letter_code
_entity_poly.pdbx_strand_id
1 'polypeptide(L)'
;MNILILGSSGLLGRELFKFLKSYKKINVIHNGLRSRKLNINNKFNLKKIILDSNPSLIINASGITNIDYCERDKKNSYRINVSTVKNIFEIKKKFRLNFFLIQFSTDQLYDNKAKIPNKETDKIYINNEYSKQKLAAEKICLKESAAIFRTNFFGRSKYKDSFDQWVFKSFISKKNFFLFIDQYFSPLRIKTICKIIKHIIFKKKYINGIFNLGSNNGLSKIEFSKIFAKKNFIYNNYFVPAEINTICKVKRSKNMLLNVKKFEKIFQIKLPKLLNEITSEIKNNY
;
A
#
# COMPACT_ATOMS: atom_id res chain seq x y z
N MET A 1 21.32 -11.91 5.00
CA MET A 1 20.45 -10.90 5.68
C MET A 1 19.04 -11.45 5.77
N ASN A 2 18.48 -11.53 6.97
CA ASN A 2 17.10 -12.03 7.16
C ASN A 2 16.10 -10.87 7.05
N ILE A 3 15.10 -11.05 6.19
CA ILE A 3 14.00 -10.10 5.98
C ILE A 3 12.68 -10.81 6.26
N LEU A 4 11.93 -10.29 7.22
CA LEU A 4 10.60 -10.81 7.53
C LEU A 4 9.52 -9.97 6.84
N ILE A 5 8.70 -10.59 5.99
CA ILE A 5 7.55 -9.95 5.35
C ILE A 5 6.27 -10.38 6.07
N LEU A 6 5.62 -9.42 6.73
CA LEU A 6 4.29 -9.59 7.32
C LEU A 6 3.22 -9.18 6.30
N GLY A 7 2.12 -9.94 6.23
CA GLY A 7 1.09 -9.71 5.22
C GLY A 7 1.38 -10.36 3.86
N SER A 8 2.20 -11.40 3.81
CA SER A 8 2.60 -12.11 2.59
C SER A 8 1.45 -12.81 1.85
N SER A 9 0.27 -12.94 2.43
CA SER A 9 -0.94 -13.40 1.75
C SER A 9 -1.70 -12.27 1.03
N GLY A 10 -1.36 -11.00 1.31
CA GLY A 10 -1.92 -9.83 0.65
C GLY A 10 -1.27 -9.55 -0.71
N LEU A 11 -1.84 -8.60 -1.45
CA LEU A 11 -1.41 -8.24 -2.80
C LEU A 11 0.07 -7.80 -2.85
N LEU A 12 0.43 -6.78 -2.07
CA LEU A 12 1.79 -6.24 -2.04
C LEU A 12 2.79 -7.21 -1.38
N GLY A 13 2.44 -7.78 -0.22
CA GLY A 13 3.36 -8.65 0.51
C GLY A 13 3.73 -9.92 -0.26
N ARG A 14 2.80 -10.47 -1.03
CA ARG A 14 3.04 -11.63 -1.90
C ARG A 14 4.02 -11.31 -3.03
N GLU A 15 3.83 -10.21 -3.71
CA GLU A 15 4.69 -9.82 -4.82
C GLU A 15 6.09 -9.39 -4.32
N LEU A 16 6.17 -8.73 -3.16
CA LEU A 16 7.46 -8.49 -2.48
C LEU A 16 8.18 -9.79 -2.14
N PHE A 17 7.47 -10.78 -1.58
CA PHE A 17 8.05 -12.08 -1.28
C PHE A 17 8.61 -12.75 -2.53
N LYS A 18 7.81 -12.89 -3.59
CA LYS A 18 8.24 -13.51 -4.85
C LYS A 18 9.44 -12.78 -5.45
N PHE A 19 9.38 -11.45 -5.48
CA PHE A 19 10.42 -10.62 -6.07
C PHE A 19 11.74 -10.70 -5.29
N LEU A 20 11.69 -10.60 -3.97
CA LEU A 20 12.90 -10.60 -3.14
C LEU A 20 13.51 -11.99 -2.97
N LYS A 21 12.71 -13.06 -3.01
CA LYS A 21 13.18 -14.45 -2.92
C LYS A 21 14.16 -14.81 -4.05
N SER A 22 14.09 -14.14 -5.19
CA SER A 22 14.99 -14.41 -6.32
C SER A 22 16.45 -13.97 -6.08
N TYR A 23 16.72 -13.20 -5.01
CA TYR A 23 18.05 -12.67 -4.71
C TYR A 23 18.77 -13.52 -3.65
N LYS A 24 19.82 -14.27 -4.02
CA LYS A 24 20.58 -15.20 -3.15
C LYS A 24 21.15 -14.55 -1.87
N LYS A 25 21.45 -13.24 -1.89
CA LYS A 25 21.99 -12.49 -0.72
C LYS A 25 20.96 -12.19 0.37
N ILE A 26 19.69 -12.49 0.13
CA ILE A 26 18.57 -12.18 1.02
C ILE A 26 17.87 -13.49 1.39
N ASN A 27 17.74 -13.75 2.68
CA ASN A 27 16.87 -14.80 3.19
C ASN A 27 15.51 -14.17 3.53
N VAL A 28 14.50 -14.47 2.72
CA VAL A 28 13.16 -13.88 2.86
C VAL A 28 12.25 -14.84 3.61
N ILE A 29 11.83 -14.42 4.79
CA ILE A 29 10.91 -15.16 5.65
C ILE A 29 9.53 -14.48 5.58
N HIS A 30 8.47 -15.24 5.70
CA HIS A 30 7.11 -14.71 5.61
C HIS A 30 6.14 -15.44 6.57
N ASN A 31 5.04 -14.77 6.92
CA ASN A 31 4.04 -15.32 7.84
C ASN A 31 3.08 -16.35 7.21
N GLY A 32 3.49 -16.98 6.12
CA GLY A 32 2.72 -18.01 5.41
C GLY A 32 1.84 -17.46 4.28
N LEU A 33 1.67 -18.31 3.28
CA LEU A 33 0.72 -18.14 2.18
C LEU A 33 -0.54 -18.95 2.51
N ARG A 34 -1.67 -18.59 1.99
CA ARG A 34 -3.02 -19.15 2.16
C ARG A 34 -3.22 -20.34 3.12
N SER A 35 -2.72 -21.53 2.80
CA SER A 35 -2.97 -22.79 3.53
C SER A 35 -2.17 -22.96 4.84
N ARG A 36 -1.04 -22.25 4.94
CA ARG A 36 -0.13 -22.29 6.11
C ARG A 36 0.11 -20.91 6.70
N LYS A 37 -0.94 -20.08 6.72
CA LYS A 37 -0.86 -18.70 7.19
C LYS A 37 -0.79 -18.67 8.72
N LEU A 38 0.35 -18.19 9.24
CA LEU A 38 0.46 -17.86 10.64
C LEU A 38 -0.36 -16.60 10.94
N ASN A 39 -1.26 -16.69 11.90
CA ASN A 39 -2.08 -15.54 12.31
C ASN A 39 -1.24 -14.55 13.13
N ILE A 40 -0.70 -13.53 12.48
CA ILE A 40 0.12 -12.48 13.10
C ILE A 40 -0.67 -11.51 14.00
N ASN A 41 -2.01 -11.58 14.00
CA ASN A 41 -2.85 -10.83 14.94
C ASN A 41 -2.84 -11.47 16.34
N ASN A 42 -2.41 -12.72 16.43
CA ASN A 42 -2.06 -13.37 17.69
C ASN A 42 -0.64 -12.98 18.06
N LYS A 43 -0.47 -12.31 19.22
CA LYS A 43 0.82 -11.80 19.68
C LYS A 43 1.84 -12.94 19.92
N PHE A 44 1.41 -14.11 20.33
CA PHE A 44 2.26 -15.29 20.51
C PHE A 44 2.88 -15.73 19.17
N ASN A 45 2.05 -15.88 18.14
CA ASN A 45 2.51 -16.24 16.80
C ASN A 45 3.45 -15.19 16.20
N LEU A 46 3.11 -13.91 16.39
CA LEU A 46 3.96 -12.79 15.93
C LEU A 46 5.32 -12.83 16.65
N LYS A 47 5.32 -13.04 17.97
CA LYS A 47 6.56 -13.21 18.75
C LYS A 47 7.38 -14.38 18.22
N LYS A 48 6.75 -15.53 18.05
CA LYS A 48 7.44 -16.73 17.56
C LYS A 48 8.14 -16.48 16.24
N ILE A 49 7.43 -15.96 15.22
CA ILE A 49 8.04 -15.74 13.89
C ILE A 49 9.16 -14.69 13.93
N ILE A 50 9.04 -13.64 14.75
CA ILE A 50 10.09 -12.63 14.87
C ILE A 50 11.34 -13.23 15.54
N LEU A 51 11.19 -14.02 16.61
CA LEU A 51 12.33 -14.63 17.31
C LEU A 51 12.99 -15.71 16.44
N ASP A 52 12.22 -16.61 15.84
CA ASP A 52 12.73 -17.70 15.01
C ASP A 52 13.45 -17.17 13.75
N SER A 53 12.96 -16.06 13.17
CA SER A 53 13.55 -15.49 11.96
C SER A 53 14.75 -14.57 12.23
N ASN A 54 14.89 -14.05 13.43
CA ASN A 54 15.90 -13.05 13.82
C ASN A 54 16.17 -12.02 12.69
N PRO A 55 15.16 -11.23 12.31
CA PRO A 55 15.28 -10.38 11.12
C PRO A 55 16.10 -9.14 11.41
N SER A 56 16.86 -8.68 10.42
CA SER A 56 17.45 -7.33 10.42
C SER A 56 16.51 -6.27 9.82
N LEU A 57 15.51 -6.73 9.06
CA LEU A 57 14.47 -5.89 8.47
C LEU A 57 13.12 -6.58 8.55
N ILE A 58 12.11 -5.86 9.04
CA ILE A 58 10.70 -6.27 8.92
C ILE A 58 10.01 -5.36 7.90
N ILE A 59 9.31 -5.96 6.94
CA ILE A 59 8.44 -5.25 5.98
C ILE A 59 7.00 -5.57 6.34
N ASN A 60 6.29 -4.60 6.92
CA ASN A 60 4.89 -4.79 7.29
C ASN A 60 3.97 -4.31 6.16
N ALA A 61 3.54 -5.25 5.33
CA ALA A 61 2.52 -5.09 4.31
C ALA A 61 1.15 -5.66 4.75
N SER A 62 0.98 -5.96 6.04
CA SER A 62 -0.29 -6.43 6.58
C SER A 62 -1.26 -5.27 6.78
N GLY A 63 -2.54 -5.53 6.58
CA GLY A 63 -3.60 -4.56 6.83
C GLY A 63 -4.92 -4.92 6.16
N ILE A 64 -6.01 -4.50 6.78
CA ILE A 64 -7.33 -4.44 6.17
C ILE A 64 -7.45 -3.07 5.51
N THR A 65 -7.61 -3.06 4.20
CA THR A 65 -7.66 -1.84 3.37
C THR A 65 -9.06 -1.53 2.84
N ASN A 66 -10.03 -2.41 3.09
CA ASN A 66 -11.42 -2.17 2.74
C ASN A 66 -12.03 -1.20 3.76
N ILE A 67 -12.35 -0.01 3.30
CA ILE A 67 -12.82 1.11 4.14
C ILE A 67 -14.17 0.76 4.80
N ASP A 68 -15.11 0.20 4.01
CA ASP A 68 -16.44 -0.17 4.53
C ASP A 68 -16.35 -1.30 5.57
N TYR A 69 -15.43 -2.25 5.38
CA TYR A 69 -15.16 -3.27 6.39
C TYR A 69 -14.58 -2.66 7.67
N CYS A 70 -13.66 -1.70 7.56
CA CYS A 70 -13.08 -1.05 8.74
C CYS A 70 -14.14 -0.28 9.56
N GLU A 71 -15.13 0.33 8.90
CA GLU A 71 -16.26 0.96 9.59
C GLU A 71 -17.17 -0.06 10.27
N ARG A 72 -17.47 -1.17 9.59
CA ARG A 72 -18.37 -2.22 10.10
C ARG A 72 -17.78 -3.00 11.25
N ASP A 73 -16.48 -3.35 11.17
CA ASP A 73 -15.77 -4.13 12.18
C ASP A 73 -14.50 -3.41 12.63
N LYS A 74 -14.71 -2.33 13.42
CA LYS A 74 -13.64 -1.48 13.95
C LYS A 74 -12.67 -2.25 14.83
N LYS A 75 -13.17 -3.19 15.65
CA LYS A 75 -12.36 -3.96 16.58
C LYS A 75 -11.36 -4.89 15.87
N ASN A 76 -11.83 -5.66 14.91
CA ASN A 76 -10.97 -6.59 14.20
C ASN A 76 -10.00 -5.84 13.25
N SER A 77 -10.48 -4.80 12.55
CA SER A 77 -9.61 -3.98 11.72
C SER A 77 -8.54 -3.26 12.53
N TYR A 78 -8.86 -2.71 13.70
CA TYR A 78 -7.89 -2.10 14.62
C TYR A 78 -6.82 -3.10 15.06
N ARG A 79 -7.24 -4.32 15.40
CA ARG A 79 -6.31 -5.38 15.81
C ARG A 79 -5.27 -5.69 14.74
N ILE A 80 -5.68 -5.65 13.46
CA ILE A 80 -4.78 -5.92 12.34
C ILE A 80 -3.97 -4.69 11.96
N ASN A 81 -4.61 -3.52 11.86
CA ASN A 81 -3.98 -2.31 11.35
C ASN A 81 -3.10 -1.60 12.38
N VAL A 82 -3.41 -1.70 13.67
CA VAL A 82 -2.75 -0.95 14.75
C VAL A 82 -2.04 -1.87 15.74
N SER A 83 -2.78 -2.84 16.34
CA SER A 83 -2.21 -3.67 17.41
C SER A 83 -1.06 -4.54 16.91
N THR A 84 -1.07 -4.98 15.66
CA THR A 84 0.08 -5.70 15.06
C THR A 84 1.35 -4.84 15.10
N VAL A 85 1.26 -3.56 14.73
CA VAL A 85 2.41 -2.62 14.76
C VAL A 85 2.88 -2.40 16.20
N LYS A 86 1.96 -2.17 17.12
CA LYS A 86 2.28 -2.05 18.56
C LYS A 86 3.01 -3.29 19.08
N ASN A 87 2.51 -4.47 18.77
CA ASN A 87 3.10 -5.73 19.20
C ASN A 87 4.51 -5.96 18.62
N ILE A 88 4.78 -5.54 17.37
CA ILE A 88 6.13 -5.62 16.77
C ILE A 88 7.14 -4.87 17.64
N PHE A 89 6.83 -3.63 18.04
CA PHE A 89 7.75 -2.83 18.86
C PHE A 89 7.81 -3.26 20.32
N GLU A 90 6.71 -3.75 20.89
CA GLU A 90 6.73 -4.36 22.23
C GLU A 90 7.66 -5.60 22.29
N ILE A 91 7.62 -6.45 21.24
CA ILE A 91 8.49 -7.61 21.10
C ILE A 91 9.94 -7.13 20.92
N LYS A 92 10.17 -6.14 20.05
CA LYS A 92 11.50 -5.54 19.84
C LYS A 92 12.12 -5.10 21.16
N LYS A 93 11.38 -4.33 21.94
CA LYS A 93 11.84 -3.80 23.25
C LYS A 93 12.05 -4.91 24.27
N LYS A 94 11.07 -5.79 24.44
CA LYS A 94 11.13 -6.87 25.44
C LYS A 94 12.32 -7.81 25.24
N PHE A 95 12.65 -8.12 23.98
CA PHE A 95 13.72 -9.08 23.64
C PHE A 95 15.01 -8.39 23.14
N ARG A 96 15.10 -7.05 23.29
CA ARG A 96 16.26 -6.25 22.90
C ARG A 96 16.72 -6.52 21.44
N LEU A 97 15.75 -6.70 20.53
CA LEU A 97 16.03 -7.02 19.13
C LEU A 97 16.46 -5.77 18.36
N ASN A 98 17.37 -5.97 17.41
CA ASN A 98 17.83 -4.89 16.53
C ASN A 98 17.39 -5.14 15.09
N PHE A 99 16.23 -4.62 14.72
CA PHE A 99 15.73 -4.60 13.34
C PHE A 99 15.18 -3.24 12.97
N PHE A 100 15.15 -2.96 11.68
CA PHE A 100 14.46 -1.81 11.12
C PHE A 100 13.06 -2.21 10.63
N LEU A 101 12.08 -1.29 10.70
CA LEU A 101 10.73 -1.54 10.20
C LEU A 101 10.45 -0.67 8.96
N ILE A 102 9.97 -1.28 7.87
CA ILE A 102 9.28 -0.59 6.79
C ILE A 102 7.78 -0.82 6.97
N GLN A 103 7.04 0.26 7.23
CA GLN A 103 5.59 0.25 7.44
C GLN A 103 4.89 0.85 6.22
N PHE A 104 4.04 0.09 5.56
CA PHE A 104 3.16 0.65 4.54
C PHE A 104 1.95 1.33 5.17
N SER A 105 1.78 2.63 4.85
CA SER A 105 0.65 3.46 5.21
C SER A 105 -0.20 3.78 3.97
N THR A 106 -0.96 4.86 3.98
CA THR A 106 -1.96 5.17 2.97
C THR A 106 -1.96 6.64 2.57
N ASP A 107 -2.33 6.91 1.32
CA ASP A 107 -2.66 8.23 0.79
C ASP A 107 -4.01 8.77 1.29
N GLN A 108 -4.89 7.91 1.84
CA GLN A 108 -6.21 8.27 2.37
C GLN A 108 -6.16 9.24 3.58
N LEU A 109 -4.97 9.59 4.04
CA LEU A 109 -4.74 10.60 5.07
C LEU A 109 -4.77 12.02 4.51
N TYR A 110 -4.81 12.21 3.20
CA TYR A 110 -4.86 13.49 2.55
C TYR A 110 -6.22 13.75 1.92
N ASP A 111 -6.67 15.01 1.93
CA ASP A 111 -7.94 15.43 1.31
C ASP A 111 -7.98 16.97 1.13
N ASN A 112 -6.89 17.61 0.70
CA ASN A 112 -6.91 19.05 0.48
C ASN A 112 -7.82 19.43 -0.71
N LYS A 113 -8.47 20.58 -0.64
CA LYS A 113 -9.43 21.02 -1.66
C LYS A 113 -8.77 21.54 -2.95
N ALA A 114 -7.50 21.89 -2.91
CA ALA A 114 -6.81 22.60 -4.00
C ALA A 114 -6.37 21.69 -5.15
N LYS A 115 -6.61 20.39 -5.09
CA LYS A 115 -6.18 19.39 -6.07
C LYS A 115 -4.67 19.43 -6.39
N ILE A 116 -3.86 19.86 -5.43
CA ILE A 116 -2.39 19.87 -5.51
C ILE A 116 -1.82 18.65 -4.78
N PRO A 117 -0.64 18.16 -5.17
CA PRO A 117 0.03 17.06 -4.49
C PRO A 117 0.38 17.41 -3.03
N ASN A 118 -0.04 16.55 -2.10
CA ASN A 118 0.17 16.71 -0.66
C ASN A 118 1.61 16.36 -0.26
N LYS A 119 2.22 17.20 0.58
CA LYS A 119 3.51 16.93 1.25
C LYS A 119 3.28 16.12 2.53
N GLU A 120 4.33 15.50 3.05
CA GLU A 120 4.26 14.74 4.31
C GLU A 120 3.89 15.59 5.53
N THR A 121 4.13 16.89 5.46
CA THR A 121 3.85 17.89 6.50
C THR A 121 2.45 18.52 6.38
N ASP A 122 1.73 18.24 5.30
CA ASP A 122 0.41 18.82 5.10
C ASP A 122 -0.62 18.26 6.07
N LYS A 123 -1.72 19.00 6.23
CA LYS A 123 -2.83 18.65 7.12
C LYS A 123 -3.37 17.25 6.82
N ILE A 124 -3.55 16.48 7.90
CA ILE A 124 -4.15 15.15 7.87
C ILE A 124 -5.67 15.25 8.01
N TYR A 125 -6.38 14.48 7.21
CA TYR A 125 -7.84 14.37 7.24
C TYR A 125 -8.22 12.94 7.61
N ILE A 126 -9.04 12.79 8.66
CA ILE A 126 -9.56 11.51 9.13
C ILE A 126 -11.01 11.41 8.66
N ASN A 127 -11.20 10.87 7.44
CA ASN A 127 -12.52 10.76 6.83
C ASN A 127 -13.26 9.46 7.21
N ASN A 128 -12.55 8.45 7.73
CA ASN A 128 -13.10 7.13 8.03
C ASN A 128 -12.21 6.37 9.03
N GLU A 129 -12.72 5.25 9.53
CA GLU A 129 -12.02 4.44 10.52
C GLU A 129 -10.71 3.86 9.98
N TYR A 130 -10.64 3.53 8.67
CA TYR A 130 -9.40 3.07 8.05
C TYR A 130 -8.28 4.13 8.13
N SER A 131 -8.56 5.37 7.76
CA SER A 131 -7.57 6.46 7.84
C SER A 131 -7.15 6.73 9.29
N LYS A 132 -8.10 6.69 10.24
CA LYS A 132 -7.83 6.81 11.68
C LYS A 132 -6.85 5.74 12.18
N GLN A 133 -7.09 4.49 11.81
CA GLN A 133 -6.23 3.36 12.20
C GLN A 133 -4.83 3.45 11.56
N LYS A 134 -4.74 3.83 10.29
CA LYS A 134 -3.44 4.02 9.63
C LYS A 134 -2.64 5.14 10.27
N LEU A 135 -3.27 6.25 10.63
CA LEU A 135 -2.62 7.34 11.38
C LEU A 135 -2.16 6.88 12.78
N ALA A 136 -2.97 6.08 13.49
CA ALA A 136 -2.58 5.53 14.78
C ALA A 136 -1.33 4.63 14.66
N ALA A 137 -1.25 3.81 13.63
CA ALA A 137 -0.07 2.99 13.35
C ALA A 137 1.17 3.85 13.00
N GLU A 138 1.02 4.93 12.22
CA GLU A 138 2.11 5.88 11.95
C GLU A 138 2.66 6.50 13.23
N LYS A 139 1.77 6.95 14.14
CA LYS A 139 2.16 7.55 15.43
C LYS A 139 2.99 6.58 16.31
N ILE A 140 2.70 5.28 16.25
CA ILE A 140 3.49 4.27 16.94
C ILE A 140 4.89 4.16 16.27
N CYS A 141 4.93 4.05 14.94
CA CYS A 141 6.16 3.92 14.19
C CYS A 141 7.12 5.12 14.35
N LEU A 142 6.58 6.35 14.47
CA LEU A 142 7.38 7.58 14.62
C LEU A 142 8.16 7.64 15.93
N LYS A 143 7.77 6.87 16.95
CA LYS A 143 8.48 6.78 18.23
C LYS A 143 9.62 5.76 18.18
N GLU A 144 9.80 5.09 17.06
CA GLU A 144 10.69 3.94 16.90
C GLU A 144 11.49 4.03 15.59
N SER A 145 12.40 3.08 15.36
CA SER A 145 13.18 3.03 14.12
C SER A 145 12.37 2.46 12.98
N ALA A 146 11.70 3.32 12.20
CA ALA A 146 10.84 2.92 11.09
C ALA A 146 10.81 3.92 9.93
N ALA A 147 10.72 3.40 8.70
CA ALA A 147 10.30 4.15 7.52
C ALA A 147 8.81 3.91 7.27
N ILE A 148 8.04 4.96 7.13
CA ILE A 148 6.60 4.92 6.89
C ILE A 148 6.35 5.40 5.47
N PHE A 149 5.78 4.53 4.62
CA PHE A 149 5.46 4.88 3.24
C PHE A 149 3.95 5.10 3.08
N ARG A 150 3.52 6.36 2.92
CA ARG A 150 2.17 6.69 2.49
C ARG A 150 2.08 6.43 1.00
N THR A 151 1.25 5.46 0.61
CA THR A 151 1.23 4.97 -0.78
C THR A 151 -0.15 4.49 -1.20
N ASN A 152 -0.32 4.41 -2.49
CA ASN A 152 -1.36 3.66 -3.16
C ASN A 152 -0.71 2.86 -4.29
N PHE A 153 -1.28 1.71 -4.64
CA PHE A 153 -0.70 0.86 -5.66
C PHE A 153 -1.75 0.04 -6.41
N PHE A 154 -1.38 -0.37 -7.59
CA PHE A 154 -2.18 -1.23 -8.46
C PHE A 154 -1.31 -2.33 -9.08
N GLY A 155 -1.95 -3.35 -9.62
CA GLY A 155 -1.31 -4.47 -10.27
C GLY A 155 -2.05 -5.78 -10.04
N ARG A 156 -1.83 -6.74 -10.93
CA ARG A 156 -2.59 -7.98 -10.96
C ARG A 156 -2.29 -8.92 -9.80
N SER A 157 -3.34 -9.58 -9.34
CA SER A 157 -3.23 -10.72 -8.44
C SER A 157 -4.31 -11.75 -8.76
N LYS A 158 -3.95 -13.02 -8.75
CA LYS A 158 -4.92 -14.13 -8.88
C LYS A 158 -5.86 -14.25 -7.67
N TYR A 159 -5.63 -13.49 -6.60
CA TYR A 159 -6.23 -13.78 -5.30
C TYR A 159 -7.03 -12.63 -4.68
N LYS A 160 -6.81 -11.41 -5.13
CA LYS A 160 -7.50 -10.23 -4.62
C LYS A 160 -7.52 -9.17 -5.70
N ASP A 161 -8.70 -8.66 -6.00
CA ASP A 161 -8.84 -7.59 -6.98
C ASP A 161 -8.18 -6.32 -6.48
N SER A 162 -7.29 -5.78 -7.30
CA SER A 162 -6.77 -4.43 -7.22
C SER A 162 -7.69 -3.49 -7.99
N PHE A 163 -7.46 -2.18 -7.88
CA PHE A 163 -8.30 -1.21 -8.58
C PHE A 163 -8.31 -1.41 -10.10
N ASP A 164 -7.15 -1.65 -10.69
CA ASP A 164 -7.01 -1.94 -12.13
C ASP A 164 -7.72 -3.24 -12.56
N GLN A 165 -7.70 -4.28 -11.74
CA GLN A 165 -8.44 -5.51 -12.01
C GLN A 165 -9.95 -5.30 -11.89
N TRP A 166 -10.39 -4.52 -10.91
CA TRP A 166 -11.79 -4.13 -10.80
C TRP A 166 -12.23 -3.31 -12.01
N VAL A 167 -11.43 -2.32 -12.43
CA VAL A 167 -11.67 -1.53 -13.65
C VAL A 167 -11.82 -2.46 -14.86
N PHE A 168 -10.85 -3.37 -15.06
CA PHE A 168 -10.90 -4.32 -16.18
C PHE A 168 -12.18 -5.14 -16.18
N LYS A 169 -12.50 -5.78 -15.06
CA LYS A 169 -13.72 -6.61 -14.92
C LYS A 169 -14.99 -5.80 -15.13
N SER A 170 -15.06 -4.58 -14.61
CA SER A 170 -16.20 -3.70 -14.77
C SER A 170 -16.45 -3.33 -16.23
N PHE A 171 -15.40 -2.97 -16.96
CA PHE A 171 -15.52 -2.65 -18.38
C PHE A 171 -15.95 -3.86 -19.24
N ILE A 172 -15.48 -5.06 -18.97
CA ILE A 172 -15.85 -6.25 -19.75
C ILE A 172 -17.21 -6.84 -19.33
N SER A 173 -17.77 -6.47 -18.19
CA SER A 173 -19.01 -7.03 -17.65
C SER A 173 -20.25 -6.63 -18.45
N LYS A 174 -20.16 -5.63 -19.35
CA LYS A 174 -21.28 -5.02 -20.09
C LYS A 174 -22.43 -4.52 -19.20
N LYS A 175 -22.12 -4.20 -17.93
CA LYS A 175 -23.06 -3.63 -16.95
C LYS A 175 -22.63 -2.21 -16.59
N ASN A 176 -23.59 -1.34 -16.29
CA ASN A 176 -23.29 0.00 -15.81
C ASN A 176 -22.56 -0.05 -14.45
N PHE A 177 -21.53 0.78 -14.30
CA PHE A 177 -20.76 0.94 -13.07
C PHE A 177 -20.30 2.40 -12.90
N PHE A 178 -20.05 2.81 -11.66
CA PHE A 178 -19.66 4.19 -11.39
C PHE A 178 -18.15 4.38 -11.50
N LEU A 179 -17.74 5.49 -12.16
CA LEU A 179 -16.38 5.99 -12.16
C LEU A 179 -16.32 7.39 -11.54
N PHE A 180 -15.44 7.57 -10.57
CA PHE A 180 -15.39 8.79 -9.78
C PHE A 180 -14.57 9.88 -10.47
N ILE A 181 -15.22 11.06 -10.68
CA ILE A 181 -14.65 12.23 -11.35
C ILE A 181 -13.85 13.12 -10.40
N ASP A 182 -14.14 13.03 -9.11
CA ASP A 182 -13.62 13.91 -8.05
C ASP A 182 -12.61 13.25 -7.11
N GLN A 183 -12.18 12.02 -7.43
CA GLN A 183 -11.18 11.31 -6.64
C GLN A 183 -9.85 11.20 -7.39
N TYR A 184 -8.83 11.90 -6.87
CA TYR A 184 -7.48 12.01 -7.46
C TYR A 184 -6.46 11.20 -6.64
N PHE A 185 -5.52 10.52 -7.29
CA PHE A 185 -4.52 9.68 -6.64
C PHE A 185 -3.24 9.51 -7.48
N SER A 186 -2.15 9.08 -6.85
CA SER A 186 -0.84 8.90 -7.47
C SER A 186 -0.30 7.48 -7.25
N PRO A 187 -0.97 6.43 -7.74
CA PRO A 187 -0.57 5.06 -7.44
C PRO A 187 0.69 4.65 -8.20
N LEU A 188 1.42 3.68 -7.64
CA LEU A 188 2.51 2.98 -8.31
C LEU A 188 2.10 1.56 -8.67
N ARG A 189 2.72 0.98 -9.70
CA ARG A 189 2.66 -0.47 -9.88
C ARG A 189 3.35 -1.20 -8.74
N ILE A 190 2.80 -2.33 -8.35
CA ILE A 190 3.42 -3.18 -7.32
C ILE A 190 4.84 -3.59 -7.71
N LYS A 191 5.09 -3.88 -9.00
CA LYS A 191 6.44 -4.18 -9.48
C LYS A 191 7.42 -3.03 -9.25
N THR A 192 6.98 -1.79 -9.45
CA THR A 192 7.78 -0.59 -9.18
C THR A 192 8.11 -0.47 -7.69
N ILE A 193 7.13 -0.69 -6.82
CA ILE A 193 7.36 -0.73 -5.36
C ILE A 193 8.37 -1.84 -5.02
N CYS A 194 8.26 -3.03 -5.59
CA CYS A 194 9.22 -4.11 -5.35
C CYS A 194 10.66 -3.71 -5.74
N LYS A 195 10.85 -3.04 -6.89
CA LYS A 195 12.15 -2.51 -7.31
C LYS A 195 12.70 -1.46 -6.36
N ILE A 196 11.84 -0.56 -5.88
CA ILE A 196 12.19 0.49 -4.91
C ILE A 196 12.62 -0.15 -3.58
N ILE A 197 11.83 -1.06 -3.04
CA ILE A 197 12.16 -1.78 -1.78
C ILE A 197 13.47 -2.55 -1.93
N LYS A 198 13.69 -3.22 -3.07
CA LYS A 198 14.98 -3.85 -3.34
C LYS A 198 16.13 -2.84 -3.28
N HIS A 199 15.99 -1.68 -3.93
CA HIS A 199 17.03 -0.64 -3.92
C HIS A 199 17.34 -0.16 -2.49
N ILE A 200 16.30 0.11 -1.68
CA ILE A 200 16.44 0.49 -0.27
C ILE A 200 17.22 -0.57 0.52
N ILE A 201 16.91 -1.85 0.32
CA ILE A 201 17.56 -2.97 0.98
C ILE A 201 19.03 -3.06 0.60
N PHE A 202 19.34 -3.08 -0.71
CA PHE A 202 20.72 -3.27 -1.20
C PHE A 202 21.62 -2.07 -0.90
N LYS A 203 21.06 -0.87 -0.88
CA LYS A 203 21.78 0.36 -0.48
C LYS A 203 21.77 0.61 1.02
N LYS A 204 21.13 -0.26 1.80
CA LYS A 204 20.97 -0.13 3.28
C LYS A 204 20.43 1.25 3.70
N LYS A 205 19.55 1.85 2.87
CA LYS A 205 18.95 3.17 3.13
C LYS A 205 17.79 3.06 4.12
N TYR A 206 18.07 2.70 5.35
CA TYR A 206 17.10 2.57 6.44
C TYR A 206 16.94 3.91 7.18
N ILE A 207 16.07 4.76 6.67
CA ILE A 207 15.91 6.14 7.12
C ILE A 207 14.56 6.29 7.81
N ASN A 208 14.58 6.77 9.06
CA ASN A 208 13.37 7.01 9.84
C ASN A 208 12.54 8.16 9.27
N GLY A 209 11.23 8.03 9.38
CA GLY A 209 10.30 9.10 9.05
C GLY A 209 9.18 8.70 8.11
N ILE A 210 8.35 9.70 7.76
CA ILE A 210 7.24 9.56 6.82
C ILE A 210 7.69 10.01 5.44
N PHE A 211 7.33 9.24 4.43
CA PHE A 211 7.63 9.49 3.03
C PHE A 211 6.42 9.18 2.15
N ASN A 212 6.11 10.08 1.25
CA ASN A 212 5.12 9.84 0.21
C ASN A 212 5.74 8.99 -0.91
N LEU A 213 5.19 7.82 -1.13
CA LEU A 213 5.63 6.86 -2.14
C LEU A 213 4.52 6.69 -3.18
N GLY A 214 4.56 7.47 -4.26
CA GLY A 214 3.57 7.48 -5.33
C GLY A 214 4.20 7.74 -6.69
N SER A 215 3.39 7.72 -7.73
CA SER A 215 3.83 8.18 -9.05
C SER A 215 3.97 9.70 -9.09
N ASN A 216 4.89 10.17 -9.91
CA ASN A 216 4.98 11.58 -10.24
C ASN A 216 3.85 11.94 -11.22
N ASN A 217 3.03 12.94 -10.90
CA ASN A 217 1.76 13.29 -11.54
C ASN A 217 0.67 12.22 -11.32
N GLY A 218 -0.36 12.60 -10.61
CA GLY A 218 -1.55 11.76 -10.41
C GLY A 218 -2.62 12.01 -11.47
N LEU A 219 -3.68 11.23 -11.40
CA LEU A 219 -4.88 11.32 -12.24
C LEU A 219 -6.12 11.16 -11.36
N SER A 220 -7.28 11.58 -11.88
CA SER A 220 -8.55 11.15 -11.31
C SER A 220 -8.78 9.65 -11.56
N LYS A 221 -9.67 9.04 -10.77
CA LYS A 221 -10.04 7.64 -10.95
C LYS A 221 -10.62 7.37 -12.35
N ILE A 222 -11.45 8.30 -12.86
CA ILE A 222 -12.04 8.15 -14.18
C ILE A 222 -10.99 8.27 -15.30
N GLU A 223 -10.03 9.21 -15.20
CA GLU A 223 -8.95 9.35 -16.19
C GLU A 223 -8.06 8.11 -16.20
N PHE A 224 -7.64 7.63 -15.02
CA PHE A 224 -6.89 6.39 -14.90
C PHE A 224 -7.64 5.23 -15.59
N SER A 225 -8.93 5.07 -15.29
CA SER A 225 -9.74 3.96 -15.80
C SER A 225 -9.89 4.01 -17.32
N LYS A 226 -10.11 5.20 -17.90
CA LYS A 226 -10.20 5.39 -19.36
C LYS A 226 -8.88 5.05 -20.06
N ILE A 227 -7.76 5.57 -19.52
CA ILE A 227 -6.43 5.28 -20.09
C ILE A 227 -6.12 3.79 -19.97
N PHE A 228 -6.42 3.17 -18.83
CA PHE A 228 -6.20 1.75 -18.59
C PHE A 228 -7.05 0.89 -19.51
N ALA A 229 -8.33 1.20 -19.69
CA ALA A 229 -9.23 0.49 -20.60
C ALA A 229 -8.74 0.59 -22.05
N LYS A 230 -8.43 1.80 -22.54
CA LYS A 230 -7.87 2.02 -23.88
C LYS A 230 -6.61 1.21 -24.13
N LYS A 231 -5.71 1.15 -23.15
CA LYS A 231 -4.48 0.34 -23.22
C LYS A 231 -4.70 -1.16 -23.24
N ASN A 232 -5.83 -1.62 -22.72
CA ASN A 232 -6.23 -3.03 -22.78
C ASN A 232 -7.21 -3.32 -23.93
N PHE A 233 -7.29 -2.42 -24.94
CA PHE A 233 -8.18 -2.54 -26.11
C PHE A 233 -9.67 -2.70 -25.75
N ILE A 234 -10.10 -2.07 -24.64
CA ILE A 234 -11.48 -2.07 -24.22
C ILE A 234 -12.11 -0.72 -24.58
N TYR A 235 -13.09 -0.74 -25.47
CA TYR A 235 -13.72 0.44 -26.08
C TYR A 235 -15.23 0.47 -25.82
N ASN A 236 -15.65 0.37 -24.55
CA ASN A 236 -17.05 0.50 -24.19
C ASN A 236 -17.29 1.69 -23.24
N ASN A 237 -18.54 2.13 -23.14
CA ASN A 237 -18.96 3.30 -22.36
C ASN A 237 -20.01 2.94 -21.29
N TYR A 238 -19.96 1.74 -20.71
CA TYR A 238 -20.91 1.31 -19.67
C TYR A 238 -20.66 1.98 -18.30
N PHE A 239 -19.76 2.96 -18.20
CA PHE A 239 -19.52 3.67 -16.95
C PHE A 239 -20.41 4.93 -16.83
N VAL A 240 -20.81 5.21 -15.59
CA VAL A 240 -21.53 6.42 -15.20
C VAL A 240 -20.60 7.29 -14.38
N PRO A 241 -20.30 8.52 -14.84
CA PRO A 241 -19.52 9.47 -14.05
C PRO A 241 -20.27 9.84 -12.77
N ALA A 242 -19.59 9.84 -11.61
CA ALA A 242 -20.21 10.18 -10.34
C ALA A 242 -19.21 10.82 -9.38
N GLU A 243 -19.70 11.56 -8.39
CA GLU A 243 -18.90 11.98 -7.25
C GLU A 243 -18.81 10.85 -6.21
N ILE A 244 -17.63 10.65 -5.61
CA ILE A 244 -17.37 9.51 -4.72
C ILE A 244 -18.31 9.48 -3.51
N ASN A 245 -18.56 10.62 -2.87
CA ASN A 245 -19.33 10.70 -1.63
C ASN A 245 -20.85 10.76 -1.85
N THR A 246 -21.32 10.80 -3.10
CA THR A 246 -22.73 10.60 -3.44
C THR A 246 -23.08 9.12 -3.55
N ILE A 247 -22.11 8.27 -3.90
CA ILE A 247 -22.28 6.83 -4.09
C ILE A 247 -21.86 6.04 -2.87
N CYS A 248 -20.74 6.41 -2.24
CA CYS A 248 -20.19 5.67 -1.09
C CYS A 248 -20.80 6.16 0.22
N LYS A 249 -21.39 5.24 1.01
CA LYS A 249 -21.94 5.54 2.34
C LYS A 249 -20.88 6.03 3.33
N VAL A 250 -19.68 5.43 3.29
CA VAL A 250 -18.57 5.85 4.12
C VAL A 250 -17.79 6.93 3.40
N LYS A 251 -17.54 8.05 4.08
CA LYS A 251 -16.80 9.19 3.52
C LYS A 251 -15.41 8.78 3.05
N ARG A 252 -15.03 9.22 1.86
CA ARG A 252 -13.74 8.95 1.24
C ARG A 252 -13.03 10.23 0.87
N SER A 253 -11.70 10.17 0.91
CA SER A 253 -10.86 11.30 0.48
C SER A 253 -10.98 11.52 -1.02
N LYS A 254 -11.09 12.80 -1.42
CA LYS A 254 -11.17 13.22 -2.82
C LYS A 254 -9.77 13.49 -3.39
N ASN A 255 -8.90 14.16 -2.65
CA ASN A 255 -7.54 14.48 -3.10
C ASN A 255 -6.46 13.71 -2.33
N MET A 256 -5.99 12.64 -2.91
CA MET A 256 -4.92 11.79 -2.41
C MET A 256 -3.63 11.89 -3.26
N LEU A 257 -3.47 12.98 -4.01
CA LEU A 257 -2.25 13.24 -4.78
C LEU A 257 -1.05 13.35 -3.85
N LEU A 258 0.06 12.74 -4.22
CA LEU A 258 1.28 12.68 -3.40
C LEU A 258 2.39 13.55 -4.01
N ASN A 259 2.94 14.47 -3.21
CA ASN A 259 4.21 15.12 -3.51
C ASN A 259 5.35 14.18 -3.11
N VAL A 260 6.08 13.69 -4.07
CA VAL A 260 7.10 12.65 -3.88
C VAL A 260 8.54 13.20 -3.81
N LYS A 261 8.73 14.53 -3.88
CA LYS A 261 10.05 15.17 -3.93
C LYS A 261 10.95 14.81 -2.74
N LYS A 262 10.38 14.72 -1.54
CA LYS A 262 11.12 14.30 -0.34
C LYS A 262 11.66 12.87 -0.49
N PHE A 263 10.82 11.95 -0.95
CA PHE A 263 11.22 10.56 -1.19
C PHE A 263 12.34 10.49 -2.22
N GLU A 264 12.18 11.15 -3.38
CA GLU A 264 13.17 11.16 -4.47
C GLU A 264 14.53 11.70 -3.99
N LYS A 265 14.52 12.82 -3.25
CA LYS A 265 15.74 13.44 -2.70
C LYS A 265 16.48 12.51 -1.74
N ILE A 266 15.76 11.91 -0.78
CA ILE A 266 16.35 11.12 0.30
C ILE A 266 16.82 9.75 -0.19
N PHE A 267 15.99 9.06 -0.95
CA PHE A 267 16.32 7.72 -1.43
C PHE A 267 17.13 7.74 -2.73
N GLN A 268 17.27 8.90 -3.39
CA GLN A 268 17.96 9.07 -4.69
C GLN A 268 17.37 8.15 -5.77
N ILE A 269 16.04 8.10 -5.81
CA ILE A 269 15.27 7.32 -6.77
C ILE A 269 14.28 8.26 -7.45
N LYS A 270 14.35 8.36 -8.78
CA LYS A 270 13.31 9.05 -9.56
C LYS A 270 12.08 8.17 -9.68
N LEU A 271 10.93 8.72 -9.32
CA LEU A 271 9.67 8.01 -9.40
C LEU A 271 9.02 8.25 -10.78
N PRO A 272 8.38 7.22 -11.35
CA PRO A 272 7.80 7.32 -12.69
C PRO A 272 6.57 8.22 -12.72
N LYS A 273 6.26 8.77 -13.88
CA LYS A 273 4.94 9.39 -14.14
C LYS A 273 3.86 8.31 -14.15
N LEU A 274 2.65 8.63 -13.67
CA LEU A 274 1.55 7.66 -13.61
C LEU A 274 1.20 7.10 -15.00
N LEU A 275 1.25 7.94 -16.03
CA LEU A 275 1.01 7.46 -17.39
C LEU A 275 1.96 6.31 -17.77
N ASN A 276 3.25 6.44 -17.45
CA ASN A 276 4.24 5.38 -17.72
C ASN A 276 3.92 4.11 -16.90
N GLU A 277 3.47 4.27 -15.66
CA GLU A 277 3.03 3.13 -14.84
C GLU A 277 1.84 2.40 -15.45
N ILE A 278 0.88 3.11 -16.03
CA ILE A 278 -0.28 2.49 -16.70
C ILE A 278 0.14 1.82 -18.02
N THR A 279 1.11 2.38 -18.73
CA THR A 279 1.46 1.95 -20.10
C THR A 279 2.59 0.93 -20.17
N SER A 280 3.46 0.84 -19.16
CA SER A 280 4.72 0.11 -19.21
C SER A 280 4.62 -1.42 -19.26
N GLU A 281 3.45 -2.02 -19.08
CA GLU A 281 3.25 -3.46 -19.24
C GLU A 281 1.85 -3.81 -19.74
N ILE A 282 1.71 -3.83 -21.07
CA ILE A 282 0.76 -4.70 -21.74
C ILE A 282 1.56 -5.54 -22.76
N LYS A 283 2.57 -6.25 -22.29
CA LYS A 283 3.07 -7.42 -23.00
C LYS A 283 2.52 -8.64 -22.29
N ASN A 284 1.46 -9.17 -22.92
CA ASN A 284 0.92 -10.54 -22.82
C ASN A 284 0.75 -11.13 -21.41
N ASN A 285 -0.49 -11.14 -20.93
CA ASN A 285 -1.10 -12.25 -20.17
C ASN A 285 -2.45 -11.80 -19.59
N TYR A 286 -3.42 -11.56 -20.47
CA TYR A 286 -4.83 -11.61 -20.11
C TYR A 286 -5.40 -12.95 -20.52
#